data_11c50b0202ed67c68a6523fdcfb27a03
#
_entry.id   11c50b0202ed67c68a6523fdcfb27a03
#
_cell.length_a   1.000
_cell.length_b   1.000
_cell.length_c   1.000
_cell.angle_alpha   90.00
_cell.angle_beta   90.00
_cell.angle_gamma   90.00
#
_symmetry.space_group_name_H-M   'P 1'
#
loop_
_entity.id
_entity.type
_entity.pdbx_description
1 polymer ?
#
loop_
_entity_poly.entity_id
_entity_poly.type
_entity_poly.pdbx_seq_one_letter_code
_entity_poly.pdbx_strand_id
1 'polypeptide(L)'
;MKKYLHFDLIRILKENTDRAHPMLQKDLLAELRKKDEKINRTTVWNALNDLLAKSQETRIHHLGEEAEATSEKDTRQYYTNLYYDQEFTDAELRWLIDGILYSRNVPHADRDVIIGKLCELGNQHFRKNMSMKKIRRLSDDEPMNEELFRNIDIIGKAMQEGKKIGAVYNYMGPDFELYPVYDDPDYHQLLNPYAMVMRNGFYFLICNKDNYDDMTHYRIDRMTDIIIEEKPIKPVRDLKDFHDGFDIQNYMEHNINMAFGKPTRITFQANDYAIPSIIDTFGKNVIFSNQKDGKVECVVNVPKYDMLRWALQNCDQVTITSPVELISDIKECLRHALDIYVAQQS
;
A
#
# COMPACT_ATOMS: atom_id res chain seq x y z
N MET A 1 15.03 -6.70 40.58
CA MET A 1 13.87 -7.12 39.82
C MET A 1 12.64 -6.22 39.94
N LYS A 2 12.26 -5.64 41.09
CA LYS A 2 11.13 -4.68 41.17
C LYS A 2 11.20 -3.53 40.15
N LYS A 3 12.40 -3.14 39.71
CA LYS A 3 12.63 -2.03 38.79
C LYS A 3 12.06 -2.26 37.36
N TYR A 4 11.83 -3.50 36.95
CA TYR A 4 11.36 -3.87 35.59
C TYR A 4 9.97 -4.53 35.59
N LEU A 5 9.29 -4.60 36.73
CA LEU A 5 8.01 -5.32 36.84
C LEU A 5 6.94 -4.75 35.90
N HIS A 6 6.85 -3.43 35.76
CA HIS A 6 5.89 -2.79 34.84
C HIS A 6 6.14 -3.21 33.37
N PHE A 7 7.41 -3.26 32.95
CA PHE A 7 7.76 -3.73 31.59
C PHE A 7 7.40 -5.21 31.39
N ASP A 8 7.62 -6.06 32.39
CA ASP A 8 7.25 -7.48 32.30
C ASP A 8 5.72 -7.65 32.24
N LEU A 9 4.96 -6.87 33.00
CA LEU A 9 3.50 -6.87 32.96
C LEU A 9 2.98 -6.44 31.58
N ILE A 10 3.45 -5.29 31.08
CA ILE A 10 3.08 -4.79 29.75
C ILE A 10 3.39 -5.85 28.70
N ARG A 11 4.60 -6.40 28.71
CA ARG A 11 5.03 -7.41 27.75
C ARG A 11 4.17 -8.68 27.77
N ILE A 12 3.87 -9.20 28.96
CA ILE A 12 3.04 -10.40 29.09
C ILE A 12 1.63 -10.14 28.60
N LEU A 13 1.01 -8.99 28.96
CA LEU A 13 -0.32 -8.65 28.52
C LEU A 13 -0.35 -8.38 27.00
N LYS A 14 0.60 -7.63 26.48
CA LYS A 14 0.71 -7.36 25.02
C LYS A 14 0.81 -8.66 24.21
N GLU A 15 1.61 -9.62 24.67
CA GLU A 15 1.85 -10.88 24.01
C GLU A 15 0.65 -11.83 24.07
N ASN A 16 -0.07 -11.85 25.19
CA ASN A 16 -1.02 -12.91 25.49
C ASN A 16 -2.49 -12.46 25.52
N THR A 17 -2.77 -11.17 25.35
CA THR A 17 -4.13 -10.66 25.49
C THR A 17 -4.53 -9.69 24.41
N ASP A 18 -5.83 -9.60 24.23
CA ASP A 18 -6.57 -8.55 23.55
C ASP A 18 -7.95 -8.43 24.22
N ARG A 19 -8.80 -7.55 23.70
CA ARG A 19 -10.15 -7.35 24.25
C ARG A 19 -11.01 -8.61 24.21
N ALA A 20 -10.80 -9.50 23.23
CA ALA A 20 -11.54 -10.76 23.10
C ALA A 20 -10.96 -11.90 23.95
N HIS A 21 -9.66 -11.81 24.27
CA HIS A 21 -8.92 -12.80 25.04
C HIS A 21 -8.25 -12.15 26.27
N PRO A 22 -9.03 -11.67 27.26
CA PRO A 22 -8.48 -11.07 28.46
C PRO A 22 -7.89 -12.12 29.40
N MET A 23 -7.00 -11.71 30.29
CA MET A 23 -6.31 -12.55 31.25
C MET A 23 -6.73 -12.20 32.68
N LEU A 24 -6.84 -13.23 33.53
CA LEU A 24 -7.05 -13.00 34.96
C LEU A 24 -5.73 -12.64 35.66
N GLN A 25 -5.81 -11.80 36.72
CA GLN A 25 -4.61 -11.42 37.48
C GLN A 25 -3.86 -12.64 38.07
N LYS A 26 -4.58 -13.74 38.39
CA LYS A 26 -3.95 -14.98 38.87
C LYS A 26 -3.06 -15.62 37.84
N ASP A 27 -3.49 -15.62 36.56
CA ASP A 27 -2.77 -16.22 35.45
C ASP A 27 -1.55 -15.34 35.08
N LEU A 28 -1.73 -14.00 35.12
CA LEU A 28 -0.64 -13.04 34.97
C LEU A 28 0.44 -13.23 36.05
N LEU A 29 0.02 -13.45 37.31
CA LEU A 29 0.95 -13.78 38.41
C LEU A 29 1.68 -15.10 38.17
N ALA A 30 0.99 -16.10 37.62
CA ALA A 30 1.59 -17.40 37.28
C ALA A 30 2.68 -17.24 36.18
N GLU A 31 2.40 -16.44 35.16
CA GLU A 31 3.41 -16.14 34.11
C GLU A 31 4.63 -15.40 34.68
N LEU A 32 4.43 -14.41 35.56
CA LEU A 32 5.53 -13.70 36.21
C LEU A 32 6.38 -14.62 37.09
N ARG A 33 5.76 -15.59 37.78
CA ARG A 33 6.45 -16.54 38.67
C ARG A 33 7.33 -17.54 37.91
N LYS A 34 7.09 -17.76 36.64
CA LYS A 34 8.03 -18.55 35.79
C LYS A 34 9.42 -17.89 35.73
N LYS A 35 9.50 -16.57 35.94
CA LYS A 35 10.76 -15.81 35.94
C LYS A 35 11.28 -15.50 37.35
N ASP A 36 10.39 -15.23 38.29
CA ASP A 36 10.70 -14.89 39.66
C ASP A 36 9.63 -15.44 40.60
N GLU A 37 9.93 -16.59 41.19
CA GLU A 37 9.05 -17.30 42.13
C GLU A 37 8.68 -16.45 43.36
N LYS A 38 9.51 -15.45 43.71
CA LYS A 38 9.32 -14.59 44.89
C LYS A 38 8.32 -13.45 44.69
N ILE A 39 7.82 -13.25 43.47
CA ILE A 39 6.83 -12.21 43.20
C ILE A 39 5.54 -12.54 43.94
N ASN A 40 5.09 -11.59 44.78
CA ASN A 40 3.84 -11.72 45.51
C ASN A 40 2.69 -10.95 44.86
N ARG A 41 1.48 -11.35 45.21
CA ARG A 41 0.24 -10.81 44.68
C ARG A 41 0.08 -9.30 44.87
N THR A 42 0.42 -8.79 46.09
CA THR A 42 0.32 -7.37 46.42
C THR A 42 1.24 -6.50 45.56
N THR A 43 2.44 -6.96 45.29
CA THR A 43 3.38 -6.24 44.42
C THR A 43 2.83 -6.13 42.99
N VAL A 44 2.23 -7.22 42.44
CA VAL A 44 1.61 -7.21 41.12
C VAL A 44 0.38 -6.29 41.08
N TRP A 45 -0.46 -6.34 42.11
CA TRP A 45 -1.65 -5.49 42.24
C TRP A 45 -1.26 -3.99 42.25
N ASN A 46 -0.28 -3.58 43.08
CA ASN A 46 0.19 -2.21 43.09
C ASN A 46 0.71 -1.74 41.73
N ALA A 47 1.51 -2.60 41.06
CA ALA A 47 2.04 -2.27 39.74
C ALA A 47 0.93 -2.20 38.66
N LEU A 48 -0.12 -3.02 38.78
CA LEU A 48 -1.28 -2.92 37.87
C LEU A 48 -2.07 -1.64 38.11
N ASN A 49 -2.26 -1.20 39.38
CA ASN A 49 -2.89 0.08 39.69
C ASN A 49 -2.15 1.24 39.03
N ASP A 50 -0.81 1.25 39.14
CA ASP A 50 0.02 2.28 38.51
C ASP A 50 -0.15 2.30 36.99
N LEU A 51 -0.24 1.13 36.38
CA LEU A 51 -0.42 0.99 34.92
C LEU A 51 -1.84 1.37 34.49
N LEU A 52 -2.86 0.92 35.19
CA LEU A 52 -4.26 1.21 34.88
C LEU A 52 -4.60 2.69 35.08
N ALA A 53 -4.01 3.36 36.13
CA ALA A 53 -4.14 4.79 36.31
C ALA A 53 -3.64 5.62 35.10
N LYS A 54 -2.78 5.02 34.27
CA LYS A 54 -2.23 5.59 33.05
C LYS A 54 -2.63 4.80 31.82
N SER A 55 -3.84 4.25 31.78
CA SER A 55 -4.29 3.32 30.75
C SER A 55 -4.16 3.87 29.31
N GLN A 56 -4.32 5.17 29.12
CA GLN A 56 -4.14 5.83 27.82
C GLN A 56 -2.70 5.75 27.30
N GLU A 57 -1.71 5.77 28.21
CA GLU A 57 -0.29 5.69 27.87
C GLU A 57 0.19 4.24 27.81
N THR A 58 -0.27 3.41 28.74
CA THR A 58 0.16 2.02 28.92
C THR A 58 -0.61 1.03 28.06
N ARG A 59 -1.80 1.44 27.55
CA ARG A 59 -2.74 0.61 26.77
C ARG A 59 -3.23 -0.62 27.52
N ILE A 60 -3.13 -0.63 28.85
CA ILE A 60 -3.64 -1.70 29.71
C ILE A 60 -5.02 -1.31 30.24
N HIS A 61 -5.95 -2.23 30.08
CA HIS A 61 -7.34 -2.06 30.49
C HIS A 61 -7.84 -3.32 31.19
N HIS A 62 -9.01 -3.21 31.82
CA HIS A 62 -9.78 -4.35 32.32
C HIS A 62 -11.25 -4.23 31.89
N LEU A 63 -11.92 -5.39 31.77
CA LEU A 63 -13.35 -5.47 31.48
C LEU A 63 -14.09 -5.80 32.76
N GLY A 64 -15.12 -4.99 33.09
CA GLY A 64 -15.96 -5.20 34.23
C GLY A 64 -15.56 -4.40 35.49
N GLU A 65 -16.35 -4.52 36.55
CA GLU A 65 -16.07 -3.94 37.85
C GLU A 65 -14.90 -4.68 38.52
N GLU A 66 -14.16 -4.00 39.39
CA GLU A 66 -13.18 -4.65 40.25
C GLU A 66 -13.88 -5.78 41.02
N ALA A 67 -13.39 -7.00 40.90
CA ALA A 67 -13.98 -8.09 41.65
C ALA A 67 -13.68 -7.92 43.14
N GLU A 68 -14.69 -7.64 43.94
CA GLU A 68 -14.59 -7.72 45.38
C GLU A 68 -14.29 -9.16 45.83
N ALA A 69 -13.51 -9.30 46.88
CA ALA A 69 -13.14 -10.58 47.43
C ALA A 69 -14.37 -11.37 47.89
N THR A 70 -14.46 -12.62 47.49
CA THR A 70 -15.63 -13.48 47.73
C THR A 70 -15.73 -14.02 49.15
N SER A 71 -14.92 -13.54 50.10
CA SER A 71 -15.02 -13.95 51.51
C SER A 71 -14.79 -12.77 52.47
N GLU A 72 -15.54 -12.72 53.59
CA GLU A 72 -15.42 -11.75 54.66
C GLU A 72 -14.00 -11.60 55.29
N LYS A 73 -13.09 -12.50 54.95
CA LYS A 73 -11.69 -12.49 55.45
C LYS A 73 -10.69 -11.96 54.43
N ASP A 74 -11.05 -11.80 53.18
CA ASP A 74 -10.13 -11.36 52.10
C ASP A 74 -10.63 -10.06 51.49
N THR A 75 -10.23 -8.94 52.03
CA THR A 75 -10.57 -7.58 51.57
C THR A 75 -9.79 -7.14 50.37
N ARG A 76 -9.12 -8.06 49.64
CA ARG A 76 -8.23 -7.74 48.53
C ARG A 76 -9.02 -7.62 47.23
N GLN A 77 -8.93 -6.47 46.61
CA GLN A 77 -9.42 -6.24 45.24
C GLN A 77 -8.56 -6.96 44.20
N TYR A 78 -9.20 -7.48 43.16
CA TYR A 78 -8.53 -8.15 42.02
C TYR A 78 -9.05 -7.57 40.75
N TYR A 79 -8.13 -7.32 39.83
CA TYR A 79 -8.53 -7.05 38.47
C TYR A 79 -8.87 -8.35 37.73
N THR A 80 -10.02 -8.36 37.11
CA THR A 80 -10.46 -9.43 36.20
C THR A 80 -10.39 -8.93 34.79
N ASN A 81 -10.22 -9.86 33.82
CA ASN A 81 -10.29 -9.54 32.41
C ASN A 81 -9.33 -8.42 31.99
N LEU A 82 -8.07 -8.51 32.45
CA LEU A 82 -6.98 -7.63 32.03
C LEU A 82 -6.62 -7.87 30.57
N TYR A 83 -6.48 -6.82 29.80
CA TYR A 83 -6.03 -6.91 28.43
C TYR A 83 -5.17 -5.71 28.02
N TYR A 84 -4.36 -5.94 27.00
CA TYR A 84 -3.62 -4.90 26.31
C TYR A 84 -4.39 -4.51 25.05
N ASP A 85 -4.60 -3.20 24.88
CA ASP A 85 -5.23 -2.65 23.68
C ASP A 85 -4.18 -2.57 22.57
N GLN A 86 -4.24 -3.51 21.61
CA GLN A 86 -3.24 -3.67 20.56
C GLN A 86 -3.16 -2.42 19.67
N GLU A 87 -1.97 -2.12 19.14
CA GLU A 87 -1.77 -0.99 18.22
C GLU A 87 -2.57 -1.13 16.93
N PHE A 88 -2.72 -2.38 16.48
CA PHE A 88 -3.49 -2.75 15.31
C PHE A 88 -4.54 -3.80 15.70
N THR A 89 -5.71 -3.70 15.09
CA THR A 89 -6.69 -4.78 15.12
C THR A 89 -6.23 -5.96 14.26
N ASP A 90 -6.76 -7.15 14.52
CA ASP A 90 -6.48 -8.34 13.70
C ASP A 90 -6.85 -8.12 12.22
N ALA A 91 -7.91 -7.36 11.95
CA ALA A 91 -8.35 -7.04 10.59
C ALA A 91 -7.37 -6.11 9.87
N GLU A 92 -6.85 -5.09 10.55
CA GLU A 92 -5.85 -4.18 10.00
C GLU A 92 -4.54 -4.90 9.69
N LEU A 93 -4.02 -5.70 10.63
CA LEU A 93 -2.83 -6.51 10.40
C LEU A 93 -3.04 -7.49 9.25
N ARG A 94 -4.20 -8.15 9.20
CA ARG A 94 -4.54 -9.06 8.11
C ARG A 94 -4.53 -8.36 6.77
N TRP A 95 -5.13 -7.19 6.66
CA TRP A 95 -5.18 -6.40 5.43
C TRP A 95 -3.78 -5.97 4.97
N LEU A 96 -2.92 -5.53 5.91
CA LEU A 96 -1.52 -5.19 5.62
C LEU A 96 -0.73 -6.41 5.12
N ILE A 97 -0.88 -7.56 5.78
CA ILE A 97 -0.23 -8.81 5.39
C ILE A 97 -0.70 -9.27 4.01
N ASP A 98 -2.01 -9.25 3.76
CA ASP A 98 -2.55 -9.63 2.45
C ASP A 98 -2.07 -8.68 1.34
N GLY A 99 -1.93 -7.37 1.65
CA GLY A 99 -1.36 -6.38 0.72
C GLY A 99 0.08 -6.69 0.31
N ILE A 100 0.90 -7.19 1.23
CA ILE A 100 2.27 -7.63 0.94
C ILE A 100 2.28 -9.00 0.26
N LEU A 101 1.48 -9.94 0.75
CA LEU A 101 1.42 -11.32 0.26
C LEU A 101 1.03 -11.39 -1.22
N TYR A 102 0.06 -10.57 -1.62
CA TYR A 102 -0.47 -10.54 -2.98
C TYR A 102 0.15 -9.44 -3.86
N SER A 103 1.16 -8.73 -3.35
CA SER A 103 1.96 -7.80 -4.16
C SER A 103 2.85 -8.58 -5.13
N ARG A 104 2.81 -8.20 -6.41
CA ARG A 104 3.67 -8.78 -7.44
C ARG A 104 5.07 -8.20 -7.48
N ASN A 105 5.31 -7.10 -6.75
CA ASN A 105 6.56 -6.32 -6.85
C ASN A 105 7.48 -6.52 -5.65
N VAL A 106 6.97 -7.09 -4.54
CA VAL A 106 7.79 -7.31 -3.35
C VAL A 106 8.62 -8.58 -3.53
N PRO A 107 9.96 -8.49 -3.46
CA PRO A 107 10.83 -9.66 -3.55
C PRO A 107 10.45 -10.76 -2.54
N HIS A 108 10.58 -12.02 -2.92
CA HIS A 108 10.17 -13.15 -2.07
C HIS A 108 10.88 -13.16 -0.73
N ALA A 109 12.19 -12.91 -0.73
CA ALA A 109 13.00 -12.86 0.48
C ALA A 109 12.53 -11.75 1.44
N ASP A 110 12.23 -10.56 0.91
CA ASP A 110 11.74 -9.43 1.68
C ASP A 110 10.29 -9.61 2.13
N ARG A 111 9.46 -10.25 1.31
CA ARG A 111 8.05 -10.54 1.59
C ARG A 111 7.89 -11.32 2.89
N ASP A 112 8.58 -12.46 3.01
CA ASP A 112 8.49 -13.32 4.18
C ASP A 112 9.02 -12.61 5.44
N VAL A 113 10.09 -11.81 5.30
CA VAL A 113 10.64 -10.98 6.39
C VAL A 113 9.64 -9.91 6.85
N ILE A 114 9.03 -9.18 5.91
CA ILE A 114 8.07 -8.12 6.23
C ILE A 114 6.80 -8.72 6.86
N ILE A 115 6.27 -9.81 6.31
CA ILE A 115 5.12 -10.52 6.88
C ILE A 115 5.45 -11.00 8.30
N GLY A 116 6.65 -11.55 8.53
CA GLY A 116 7.11 -11.93 9.86
C GLY A 116 7.06 -10.76 10.84
N LYS A 117 7.63 -9.61 10.46
CA LYS A 117 7.61 -8.38 11.27
C LYS A 117 6.18 -7.89 11.56
N LEU A 118 5.28 -7.94 10.56
CA LEU A 118 3.88 -7.57 10.75
C LEU A 118 3.17 -8.53 11.72
N CYS A 119 3.44 -9.83 11.62
CA CYS A 119 2.89 -10.81 12.55
C CYS A 119 3.36 -10.59 14.00
N GLU A 120 4.58 -10.08 14.21
CA GLU A 120 5.11 -9.73 15.53
C GLU A 120 4.40 -8.53 16.17
N LEU A 121 3.72 -7.68 15.39
CA LEU A 121 2.88 -6.60 15.92
C LEU A 121 1.58 -7.11 16.55
N GLY A 122 1.13 -8.31 16.20
CA GLY A 122 -0.01 -8.97 16.80
C GLY A 122 0.38 -9.85 18.00
N ASN A 123 -0.61 -10.21 18.83
CA ASN A 123 -0.42 -11.11 19.96
C ASN A 123 -0.33 -12.59 19.53
N GLN A 124 -0.17 -13.50 20.51
CA GLN A 124 -0.10 -14.94 20.23
C GLN A 124 -1.37 -15.51 19.56
N HIS A 125 -2.55 -14.94 19.84
CA HIS A 125 -3.82 -15.41 19.27
C HIS A 125 -3.87 -15.08 17.79
N PHE A 126 -3.50 -13.84 17.42
CA PHE A 126 -3.36 -13.42 16.03
C PHE A 126 -2.37 -14.31 15.28
N ARG A 127 -1.14 -14.50 15.82
CA ARG A 127 -0.10 -15.31 15.17
C ARG A 127 -0.52 -16.77 14.97
N LYS A 128 -1.24 -17.35 15.93
CA LYS A 128 -1.78 -18.70 15.82
C LYS A 128 -2.81 -18.82 14.69
N ASN A 129 -3.64 -17.80 14.52
CA ASN A 129 -4.65 -17.73 13.46
C ASN A 129 -4.02 -17.49 12.08
N MET A 130 -2.95 -16.68 12.05
CA MET A 130 -2.19 -16.29 10.85
C MET A 130 -1.03 -17.24 10.51
N SER A 131 -1.05 -18.49 11.01
CA SER A 131 0.07 -19.40 10.73
C SER A 131 0.38 -19.46 9.23
N MET A 132 1.65 -19.26 8.85
CA MET A 132 2.13 -19.24 7.45
C MET A 132 1.72 -20.48 6.64
N LYS A 133 1.47 -21.62 7.31
CA LYS A 133 0.96 -22.84 6.65
C LYS A 133 -0.44 -22.69 6.05
N LYS A 134 -1.23 -21.72 6.54
CA LYS A 134 -2.59 -21.42 6.03
C LYS A 134 -2.59 -20.35 4.94
N ILE A 135 -1.48 -19.64 4.78
CA ILE A 135 -1.33 -18.59 3.78
C ILE A 135 -0.92 -19.25 2.47
N ARG A 136 -1.87 -19.37 1.52
CA ARG A 136 -1.56 -19.85 0.17
C ARG A 136 -0.90 -18.71 -0.61
N ARG A 137 0.29 -18.95 -1.14
CA ARG A 137 0.92 -18.08 -2.13
C ARG A 137 0.16 -18.17 -3.44
N LEU A 138 -0.03 -17.03 -4.12
CA LEU A 138 -0.70 -17.01 -5.43
C LEU A 138 0.19 -17.54 -6.54
N SER A 139 1.48 -17.31 -6.45
CA SER A 139 2.48 -17.78 -7.42
C SER A 139 3.87 -17.74 -6.79
N ASP A 140 4.77 -18.58 -7.30
CA ASP A 140 6.20 -18.52 -7.03
C ASP A 140 6.92 -17.63 -8.06
N ASP A 141 6.19 -16.68 -8.69
CA ASP A 141 6.75 -15.74 -9.67
C ASP A 141 7.84 -14.91 -8.98
N GLU A 142 9.05 -15.01 -9.48
CA GLU A 142 10.16 -14.19 -9.00
C GLU A 142 9.90 -12.71 -9.30
N PRO A 143 10.26 -11.80 -8.39
CA PRO A 143 10.12 -10.38 -8.65
C PRO A 143 11.09 -9.95 -9.75
N MET A 144 10.66 -8.99 -10.56
CA MET A 144 11.46 -8.44 -11.64
C MET A 144 12.76 -7.77 -11.16
N ASN A 145 12.81 -7.33 -9.92
CA ASN A 145 13.96 -6.61 -9.38
C ASN A 145 14.05 -6.84 -7.86
N GLU A 146 15.08 -7.54 -7.43
CA GLU A 146 15.34 -7.79 -6.02
C GLU A 146 15.80 -6.52 -5.25
N GLU A 147 16.21 -5.46 -5.97
CA GLU A 147 16.68 -4.21 -5.37
C GLU A 147 15.57 -3.19 -5.12
N LEU A 148 14.30 -3.55 -5.25
CA LEU A 148 13.18 -2.61 -5.13
C LEU A 148 13.27 -1.71 -3.88
N PHE A 149 13.48 -2.29 -2.70
CA PHE A 149 13.54 -1.53 -1.45
C PHE A 149 14.78 -0.65 -1.37
N ARG A 150 15.92 -1.13 -1.87
CA ARG A 150 17.12 -0.32 -1.99
C ARG A 150 16.90 0.88 -2.91
N ASN A 151 16.23 0.67 -4.03
CA ASN A 151 15.88 1.73 -4.97
C ASN A 151 14.97 2.78 -4.33
N ILE A 152 13.96 2.36 -3.57
CA ILE A 152 13.07 3.24 -2.82
C ILE A 152 13.88 4.08 -1.82
N ASP A 153 14.80 3.48 -1.08
CA ASP A 153 15.64 4.18 -0.11
C ASP A 153 16.55 5.21 -0.77
N ILE A 154 17.21 4.85 -1.89
CA ILE A 154 18.09 5.76 -2.63
C ILE A 154 17.31 6.95 -3.18
N ILE A 155 16.16 6.69 -3.83
CA ILE A 155 15.28 7.73 -4.38
C ILE A 155 14.76 8.64 -3.26
N GLY A 156 14.30 8.03 -2.14
CA GLY A 156 13.81 8.76 -0.98
C GLY A 156 14.88 9.70 -0.40
N LYS A 157 16.12 9.24 -0.30
CA LYS A 157 17.27 10.06 0.12
C LYS A 157 17.55 11.19 -0.84
N ALA A 158 17.56 10.93 -2.15
CA ALA A 158 17.78 11.96 -3.17
C ALA A 158 16.71 13.06 -3.10
N MET A 159 15.43 12.67 -2.93
CA MET A 159 14.33 13.62 -2.75
C MET A 159 14.49 14.46 -1.48
N GLN A 160 14.91 13.86 -0.36
CA GLN A 160 15.18 14.57 0.90
C GLN A 160 16.31 15.59 0.77
N GLU A 161 17.37 15.24 0.01
CA GLU A 161 18.52 16.10 -0.23
C GLU A 161 18.28 17.11 -1.36
N GLY A 162 17.15 17.03 -2.06
CA GLY A 162 16.85 17.88 -3.21
C GLY A 162 17.83 17.67 -4.37
N LYS A 163 18.27 16.43 -4.59
CA LYS A 163 19.25 16.04 -5.60
C LYS A 163 18.64 15.24 -6.72
N LYS A 164 19.22 15.35 -7.90
CA LYS A 164 18.91 14.49 -9.06
C LYS A 164 19.37 13.06 -8.81
N ILE A 165 18.82 12.15 -9.58
CA ILE A 165 19.32 10.78 -9.69
C ILE A 165 19.71 10.45 -11.13
N GLY A 166 20.75 9.64 -11.28
CA GLY A 166 21.05 8.90 -12.50
C GLY A 166 20.51 7.48 -12.36
N ALA A 167 19.88 6.93 -13.39
CA ALA A 167 19.37 5.57 -13.36
C ALA A 167 19.33 4.93 -14.74
N VAL A 168 19.53 3.62 -14.80
CA VAL A 168 19.24 2.81 -15.99
C VAL A 168 17.79 2.38 -15.92
N TYR A 169 17.03 2.62 -17.00
CA TYR A 169 15.66 2.14 -17.12
C TYR A 169 15.56 0.97 -18.07
N ASN A 170 14.84 -0.07 -17.63
CA ASN A 170 14.79 -1.35 -18.31
C ASN A 170 13.38 -1.69 -18.81
N TYR A 171 13.30 -2.50 -19.86
CA TYR A 171 12.11 -3.25 -20.24
C TYR A 171 12.29 -4.71 -19.85
N MET A 172 11.19 -5.45 -19.75
CA MET A 172 11.22 -6.87 -19.49
C MET A 172 11.20 -7.67 -20.78
N GLY A 173 12.12 -8.60 -20.93
CA GLY A 173 12.15 -9.57 -22.01
C GLY A 173 11.13 -10.72 -21.81
N PRO A 174 10.95 -11.57 -22.83
CA PRO A 174 10.08 -12.75 -22.76
C PRO A 174 10.63 -13.86 -21.83
N ASP A 175 11.87 -13.76 -21.43
CA ASP A 175 12.58 -14.60 -20.47
C ASP A 175 12.46 -14.10 -19.02
N PHE A 176 11.67 -13.03 -18.78
CA PHE A 176 11.47 -12.34 -17.51
C PHE A 176 12.72 -11.63 -16.98
N GLU A 177 13.73 -11.39 -17.83
CA GLU A 177 14.91 -10.61 -17.47
C GLU A 177 14.76 -9.13 -17.84
N LEU A 178 15.50 -8.27 -17.14
CA LEU A 178 15.51 -6.82 -17.37
C LEU A 178 16.61 -6.45 -18.38
N TYR A 179 16.22 -5.73 -19.43
CA TYR A 179 17.12 -5.23 -20.47
C TYR A 179 17.06 -3.71 -20.54
N PRO A 180 18.22 -3.02 -20.63
CA PRO A 180 18.24 -1.57 -20.77
C PRO A 180 17.43 -1.11 -22.00
N VAL A 181 16.66 -0.03 -21.81
CA VAL A 181 15.89 0.58 -22.92
C VAL A 181 16.81 1.25 -23.94
N TYR A 182 18.03 1.65 -23.54
CA TYR A 182 19.05 2.25 -24.40
C TYR A 182 20.17 1.25 -24.61
N ASP A 183 20.74 1.25 -25.84
CA ASP A 183 21.80 0.31 -26.24
C ASP A 183 23.12 0.50 -25.47
N ASP A 184 23.32 1.67 -24.84
CA ASP A 184 24.46 1.95 -23.97
C ASP A 184 24.12 1.55 -22.53
N PRO A 185 24.67 0.45 -22.00
CA PRO A 185 24.38 -0.02 -20.67
C PRO A 185 24.91 0.93 -19.56
N ASP A 186 25.88 1.78 -19.90
CA ASP A 186 26.43 2.80 -18.97
C ASP A 186 25.64 4.10 -19.02
N TYR A 187 24.62 4.20 -19.86
CA TYR A 187 23.81 5.40 -19.98
C TYR A 187 22.82 5.53 -18.84
N HIS A 188 23.11 6.45 -17.92
CA HIS A 188 22.19 6.83 -16.85
C HIS A 188 21.31 8.00 -17.29
N GLN A 189 19.99 7.79 -17.25
CA GLN A 189 19.03 8.87 -17.43
C GLN A 189 19.08 9.79 -16.22
N LEU A 190 19.34 11.08 -16.44
CA LEU A 190 19.33 12.09 -15.40
C LEU A 190 17.90 12.52 -15.11
N LEU A 191 17.42 12.26 -13.89
CA LEU A 191 16.04 12.45 -13.46
C LEU A 191 15.94 13.39 -12.27
N ASN A 192 14.89 14.21 -12.26
CA ASN A 192 14.49 15.05 -11.14
C ASN A 192 13.36 14.37 -10.38
N PRO A 193 13.59 13.70 -9.23
CA PRO A 193 12.57 12.97 -8.50
C PRO A 193 11.67 13.90 -7.69
N TYR A 194 10.34 13.78 -7.84
CA TYR A 194 9.37 14.63 -7.14
C TYR A 194 8.47 13.86 -6.17
N ALA A 195 8.03 12.66 -6.53
CA ALA A 195 7.19 11.83 -5.68
C ALA A 195 7.33 10.35 -6.02
N MET A 196 7.07 9.50 -5.03
CA MET A 196 6.90 8.06 -5.22
C MET A 196 5.47 7.67 -4.87
N VAL A 197 4.80 6.90 -5.73
CA VAL A 197 3.40 6.52 -5.56
C VAL A 197 3.16 5.05 -5.95
N MET A 198 2.19 4.43 -5.31
CA MET A 198 1.71 3.11 -5.72
C MET A 198 0.46 3.25 -6.59
N ARG A 199 0.45 2.60 -7.74
CA ARG A 199 -0.71 2.54 -8.65
C ARG A 199 -0.81 1.17 -9.30
N ASN A 200 -2.01 0.58 -9.30
CA ASN A 200 -2.28 -0.73 -9.89
C ASN A 200 -1.32 -1.84 -9.42
N GLY A 201 -0.91 -1.78 -8.14
CA GLY A 201 0.03 -2.74 -7.55
C GLY A 201 1.50 -2.50 -7.87
N PHE A 202 1.86 -1.45 -8.62
CA PHE A 202 3.24 -1.09 -8.95
C PHE A 202 3.67 0.21 -8.28
N TYR A 203 4.96 0.31 -7.96
CA TYR A 203 5.54 1.52 -7.37
C TYR A 203 6.18 2.37 -8.48
N PHE A 204 5.74 3.63 -8.56
CA PHE A 204 6.18 4.57 -9.59
C PHE A 204 6.94 5.73 -8.98
N LEU A 205 7.98 6.15 -9.67
CA LEU A 205 8.62 7.44 -9.50
C LEU A 205 7.95 8.45 -10.43
N ILE A 206 7.38 9.51 -9.88
CA ILE A 206 6.98 10.70 -10.62
C ILE A 206 8.17 11.63 -10.68
N CYS A 207 8.66 11.91 -11.88
CA CYS A 207 9.87 12.68 -12.09
C CYS A 207 9.81 13.47 -13.40
N ASN A 208 10.85 14.22 -13.66
CA ASN A 208 11.11 14.85 -14.95
C ASN A 208 12.47 14.40 -15.47
N LYS A 209 12.61 14.14 -16.77
CA LYS A 209 13.92 13.99 -17.42
C LYS A 209 14.58 15.36 -17.51
N ASP A 210 15.84 15.47 -17.13
CA ASP A 210 16.52 16.76 -16.98
C ASP A 210 16.46 17.69 -18.22
N ASN A 211 16.52 17.10 -19.41
CA ASN A 211 16.52 17.85 -20.68
C ASN A 211 15.10 18.17 -21.21
N TYR A 212 14.05 17.85 -20.45
CA TYR A 212 12.66 18.04 -20.86
C TYR A 212 11.91 18.90 -19.84
N ASP A 213 10.74 19.41 -20.21
CA ASP A 213 9.88 20.21 -19.35
C ASP A 213 8.57 19.48 -18.97
N ASP A 214 8.42 18.25 -19.40
CA ASP A 214 7.24 17.44 -19.10
C ASP A 214 7.49 16.49 -17.91
N MET A 215 6.43 16.21 -17.15
CA MET A 215 6.43 15.19 -16.10
C MET A 215 6.40 13.81 -16.75
N THR A 216 7.09 12.86 -16.14
CA THR A 216 7.14 11.47 -16.57
C THR A 216 7.05 10.50 -15.39
N HIS A 217 6.77 9.23 -15.68
CA HIS A 217 6.64 8.18 -14.68
C HIS A 217 7.55 7.01 -15.02
N TYR A 218 8.25 6.52 -14.02
CA TYR A 218 9.05 5.31 -14.13
C TYR A 218 8.63 4.30 -13.09
N ARG A 219 8.46 3.05 -13.50
CA ARG A 219 8.29 1.95 -12.55
C ARG A 219 9.63 1.71 -11.83
N ILE A 220 9.62 1.78 -10.50
CA ILE A 220 10.84 1.65 -9.70
C ILE A 220 11.42 0.23 -9.79
N ASP A 221 10.56 -0.78 -9.93
CA ASP A 221 10.96 -2.17 -10.13
C ASP A 221 11.64 -2.45 -11.50
N ARG A 222 11.64 -1.46 -12.42
CA ARG A 222 12.36 -1.51 -13.70
C ARG A 222 13.59 -0.60 -13.73
N MET A 223 13.96 -0.03 -12.60
CA MET A 223 15.12 0.84 -12.49
C MET A 223 16.27 0.06 -11.85
N THR A 224 17.46 0.20 -12.45
CA THR A 224 18.72 -0.37 -11.93
C THR A 224 19.79 0.71 -11.86
N ASP A 225 20.86 0.42 -11.15
CA ASP A 225 22.05 1.28 -11.04
C ASP A 225 21.74 2.74 -10.67
N ILE A 226 20.86 2.91 -9.67
CA ILE A 226 20.44 4.24 -9.24
C ILE A 226 21.56 4.89 -8.43
N ILE A 227 21.98 6.07 -8.87
CA ILE A 227 22.99 6.90 -8.21
C ILE A 227 22.40 8.27 -7.85
N ILE A 228 22.80 8.83 -6.72
CA ILE A 228 22.46 10.21 -6.34
C ILE A 228 23.51 11.14 -6.96
N GLU A 229 23.03 12.09 -7.74
CA GLU A 229 23.88 13.09 -8.37
C GLU A 229 24.12 14.28 -7.46
N GLU A 230 25.29 14.92 -7.55
CA GLU A 230 25.60 16.14 -6.78
C GLU A 230 24.87 17.41 -7.29
N LYS A 231 24.00 17.27 -8.28
CA LYS A 231 23.25 18.37 -8.89
C LYS A 231 21.90 18.54 -8.21
N PRO A 232 21.45 19.78 -7.92
CA PRO A 232 20.11 20.02 -7.38
C PRO A 232 19.03 19.67 -8.39
N ILE A 233 17.86 19.26 -7.89
CA ILE A 233 16.68 19.01 -8.75
C ILE A 233 16.23 20.31 -9.41
N LYS A 234 15.65 20.19 -10.62
CA LYS A 234 14.87 21.26 -11.25
C LYS A 234 13.61 21.47 -10.40
N PRO A 235 13.30 22.71 -9.94
CA PRO A 235 12.07 22.96 -9.20
C PRO A 235 10.85 22.56 -10.02
N VAL A 236 9.87 21.92 -9.41
CA VAL A 236 8.65 21.46 -10.12
C VAL A 236 7.89 22.62 -10.78
N ARG A 237 7.98 23.82 -10.20
CA ARG A 237 7.35 25.03 -10.76
C ARG A 237 7.97 25.52 -12.07
N ASP A 238 9.17 25.06 -12.39
CA ASP A 238 9.85 25.36 -13.64
C ASP A 238 9.38 24.44 -14.78
N LEU A 239 8.60 23.40 -14.44
CA LEU A 239 8.02 22.50 -15.44
C LEU A 239 6.77 23.11 -16.04
N LYS A 240 6.58 22.83 -17.32
CA LYS A 240 5.35 23.17 -18.04
C LYS A 240 4.15 22.55 -17.29
N ASP A 241 3.08 23.30 -17.12
CA ASP A 241 1.84 22.88 -16.45
C ASP A 241 1.91 22.76 -14.92
N PHE A 242 3.05 23.10 -14.25
CA PHE A 242 3.22 23.00 -12.80
C PHE A 242 3.66 24.30 -12.14
N HIS A 243 3.45 25.45 -12.80
CA HIS A 243 3.86 26.78 -12.30
C HIS A 243 3.19 27.13 -10.95
N ASP A 244 1.98 26.65 -10.71
CA ASP A 244 1.23 26.82 -9.44
C ASP A 244 1.65 25.83 -8.35
N GLY A 245 2.54 24.88 -8.66
CA GLY A 245 3.02 23.82 -7.79
C GLY A 245 2.53 22.44 -8.21
N PHE A 246 2.84 21.44 -7.38
CA PHE A 246 2.53 20.03 -7.63
C PHE A 246 1.64 19.48 -6.51
N ASP A 247 0.37 19.24 -6.83
CA ASP A 247 -0.57 18.51 -5.98
C ASP A 247 -0.59 17.03 -6.41
N ILE A 248 0.03 16.17 -5.59
CA ILE A 248 0.13 14.75 -5.87
C ILE A 248 -1.24 14.06 -5.90
N GLN A 249 -2.18 14.48 -5.05
CA GLN A 249 -3.51 13.88 -5.01
C GLN A 249 -4.26 14.17 -6.31
N ASN A 250 -4.35 15.42 -6.69
CA ASN A 250 -4.97 15.86 -7.95
C ASN A 250 -4.28 15.20 -9.16
N TYR A 251 -2.96 15.08 -9.12
CA TYR A 251 -2.19 14.42 -10.18
C TYR A 251 -2.56 12.95 -10.33
N MET A 252 -2.65 12.22 -9.23
CA MET A 252 -3.00 10.79 -9.20
C MET A 252 -4.45 10.53 -9.64
N GLU A 253 -5.36 11.44 -9.35
CA GLU A 253 -6.76 11.33 -9.75
C GLU A 253 -6.95 11.39 -11.27
N HIS A 254 -6.06 12.10 -11.97
CA HIS A 254 -6.11 12.26 -13.43
C HIS A 254 -5.24 11.26 -14.20
N ASN A 255 -4.29 10.59 -13.54
CA ASN A 255 -3.37 9.63 -14.17
C ASN A 255 -3.68 8.19 -13.73
N ILE A 256 -4.76 7.63 -14.28
CA ILE A 256 -5.32 6.33 -13.84
C ILE A 256 -4.40 5.13 -14.04
N ASN A 257 -3.56 5.14 -15.08
CA ASN A 257 -2.61 4.07 -15.39
C ASN A 257 -1.15 4.55 -15.45
N MET A 258 -0.89 5.77 -14.98
CA MET A 258 0.44 6.39 -15.04
C MET A 258 0.98 6.46 -16.48
N ALA A 259 0.10 6.66 -17.47
CA ALA A 259 0.48 6.88 -18.85
C ALA A 259 0.85 8.35 -19.10
N PHE A 260 1.54 8.57 -20.21
CA PHE A 260 1.94 9.90 -20.62
C PHE A 260 0.77 10.68 -21.24
N GLY A 261 0.78 11.99 -21.04
CA GLY A 261 -0.12 12.91 -21.71
C GLY A 261 -0.90 13.80 -20.75
N LYS A 262 -1.43 14.89 -21.30
CA LYS A 262 -2.26 15.81 -20.54
C LYS A 262 -3.66 15.24 -20.37
N PRO A 263 -4.26 15.40 -19.17
CA PRO A 263 -5.67 15.13 -18.97
C PRO A 263 -6.52 15.91 -19.99
N THR A 264 -7.44 15.20 -20.62
CA THR A 264 -8.34 15.72 -21.63
C THR A 264 -9.77 15.38 -21.21
N ARG A 265 -10.69 16.32 -21.37
CA ARG A 265 -12.11 16.07 -21.12
C ARG A 265 -12.64 15.08 -22.16
N ILE A 266 -13.13 13.94 -21.71
CA ILE A 266 -13.64 12.86 -22.55
C ILE A 266 -15.07 12.56 -22.14
N THR A 267 -15.96 12.46 -23.11
CA THR A 267 -17.37 12.07 -22.92
C THR A 267 -17.60 10.72 -23.56
N PHE A 268 -18.33 9.86 -22.87
CA PHE A 268 -18.70 8.54 -23.37
C PHE A 268 -20.08 8.11 -22.84
N GLN A 269 -20.71 7.22 -23.56
CA GLN A 269 -21.91 6.52 -23.12
C GLN A 269 -21.52 5.13 -22.60
N ALA A 270 -22.15 4.70 -21.53
CA ALA A 270 -21.96 3.38 -20.95
C ALA A 270 -23.31 2.73 -20.62
N ASN A 271 -23.35 1.42 -20.59
CA ASN A 271 -24.49 0.69 -20.07
C ASN A 271 -24.57 0.85 -18.53
N ASP A 272 -25.74 0.89 -17.94
CA ASP A 272 -25.95 1.12 -16.50
C ASP A 272 -25.18 0.09 -15.64
N TYR A 273 -25.08 -1.15 -16.08
CA TYR A 273 -24.35 -2.20 -15.35
C TYR A 273 -22.83 -2.01 -15.34
N ALA A 274 -22.29 -1.12 -16.20
CA ALA A 274 -20.87 -0.76 -16.18
C ALA A 274 -20.53 0.30 -15.12
N ILE A 275 -21.51 0.94 -14.49
CA ILE A 275 -21.30 2.02 -13.50
C ILE A 275 -20.34 1.63 -12.39
N PRO A 276 -20.45 0.44 -11.74
CA PRO A 276 -19.49 0.05 -10.70
C PRO A 276 -18.04 0.02 -11.20
N SER A 277 -17.80 -0.59 -12.35
CA SER A 277 -16.45 -0.65 -12.96
C SER A 277 -15.92 0.74 -13.35
N ILE A 278 -16.79 1.65 -13.79
CA ILE A 278 -16.44 3.04 -14.09
C ILE A 278 -16.01 3.76 -12.80
N ILE A 279 -16.77 3.59 -11.71
CA ILE A 279 -16.43 4.17 -10.41
C ILE A 279 -15.12 3.60 -9.87
N ASP A 280 -14.91 2.29 -10.00
CA ASP A 280 -13.67 1.62 -9.56
C ASP A 280 -12.44 2.15 -10.32
N THR A 281 -12.61 2.50 -11.61
CA THR A 281 -11.52 2.99 -12.45
C THR A 281 -11.25 4.49 -12.25
N PHE A 282 -12.29 5.32 -12.31
CA PHE A 282 -12.17 6.78 -12.35
C PHE A 282 -12.48 7.47 -11.00
N GLY A 283 -12.95 6.70 -10.02
CA GLY A 283 -13.28 7.21 -8.70
C GLY A 283 -14.45 8.22 -8.74
N LYS A 284 -14.37 9.22 -7.85
CA LYS A 284 -15.39 10.27 -7.73
C LYS A 284 -15.30 11.37 -8.80
N ASN A 285 -14.30 11.29 -9.69
CA ASN A 285 -14.06 12.31 -10.73
C ASN A 285 -14.85 12.06 -12.01
N VAL A 286 -15.62 10.99 -12.06
CA VAL A 286 -16.59 10.77 -13.14
C VAL A 286 -17.87 11.56 -12.86
N ILE A 287 -18.34 12.29 -13.87
CA ILE A 287 -19.62 13.00 -13.85
C ILE A 287 -20.61 12.17 -14.65
N PHE A 288 -21.68 11.72 -14.01
CA PHE A 288 -22.77 11.00 -14.65
C PHE A 288 -23.91 11.97 -15.00
N SER A 289 -24.49 11.80 -16.18
CA SER A 289 -25.63 12.57 -16.67
C SER A 289 -26.48 11.73 -17.61
N ASN A 290 -27.69 12.24 -17.92
CA ASN A 290 -28.57 11.70 -18.97
C ASN A 290 -28.83 10.19 -18.90
N GLN A 291 -29.05 9.65 -17.68
CA GLN A 291 -29.38 8.24 -17.50
C GLN A 291 -30.77 7.94 -18.06
N LYS A 292 -30.81 7.17 -19.14
CA LYS A 292 -32.06 6.82 -19.85
C LYS A 292 -31.88 5.54 -20.66
N ASP A 293 -32.93 4.72 -20.74
CA ASP A 293 -33.00 3.52 -21.57
C ASP A 293 -31.83 2.53 -21.32
N GLY A 294 -31.41 2.38 -20.03
CA GLY A 294 -30.34 1.46 -19.65
C GLY A 294 -28.93 1.98 -20.00
N LYS A 295 -28.79 3.27 -20.32
CA LYS A 295 -27.52 3.94 -20.62
C LYS A 295 -27.33 5.19 -19.79
N VAL A 296 -26.07 5.54 -19.54
CA VAL A 296 -25.65 6.75 -18.84
C VAL A 296 -24.55 7.45 -19.62
N GLU A 297 -24.61 8.76 -19.67
CA GLU A 297 -23.53 9.59 -20.19
C GLU A 297 -22.53 9.88 -19.08
N CYS A 298 -21.25 9.68 -19.36
CA CYS A 298 -20.16 9.88 -18.43
C CYS A 298 -19.17 10.89 -18.97
N VAL A 299 -18.63 11.73 -18.08
CA VAL A 299 -17.55 12.67 -18.40
C VAL A 299 -16.40 12.46 -17.44
N VAL A 300 -15.20 12.30 -17.97
CA VAL A 300 -13.95 12.16 -17.22
C VAL A 300 -12.89 13.10 -17.75
N ASN A 301 -11.85 13.36 -16.96
CA ASN A 301 -10.70 14.15 -17.39
C ASN A 301 -9.42 13.32 -17.16
N VAL A 302 -8.97 12.62 -18.20
CA VAL A 302 -7.82 11.70 -18.15
C VAL A 302 -7.00 11.79 -19.44
N PRO A 303 -5.74 11.30 -19.47
CA PRO A 303 -4.94 11.22 -20.69
C PRO A 303 -5.65 10.39 -21.77
N LYS A 304 -5.61 10.86 -23.01
CA LYS A 304 -6.23 10.16 -24.15
C LYS A 304 -5.75 8.72 -24.29
N TYR A 305 -4.46 8.46 -24.05
CA TYR A 305 -3.89 7.12 -24.14
C TYR A 305 -4.48 6.16 -23.08
N ASP A 306 -4.65 6.62 -21.86
CA ASP A 306 -5.29 5.84 -20.80
C ASP A 306 -6.73 5.49 -21.18
N MET A 307 -7.47 6.49 -21.69
CA MET A 307 -8.84 6.28 -22.10
C MET A 307 -8.96 5.36 -23.33
N LEU A 308 -8.05 5.47 -24.30
CA LEU A 308 -7.99 4.56 -25.47
C LEU A 308 -7.89 3.11 -25.02
N ARG A 309 -6.95 2.82 -24.14
CA ARG A 309 -6.73 1.45 -23.63
C ARG A 309 -7.92 0.95 -22.84
N TRP A 310 -8.46 1.78 -21.97
CA TRP A 310 -9.63 1.42 -21.17
C TRP A 310 -10.88 1.21 -22.03
N ALA A 311 -11.13 2.07 -23.01
CA ALA A 311 -12.27 1.95 -23.93
C ALA A 311 -12.18 0.69 -24.79
N LEU A 312 -10.99 0.31 -25.27
CA LEU A 312 -10.79 -0.93 -26.01
C LEU A 312 -11.06 -2.18 -25.16
N GLN A 313 -10.71 -2.17 -23.87
CA GLN A 313 -11.00 -3.26 -22.94
C GLN A 313 -12.52 -3.40 -22.63
N ASN A 314 -13.27 -2.31 -22.77
CA ASN A 314 -14.69 -2.24 -22.43
C ASN A 314 -15.56 -1.89 -23.66
N CYS A 315 -15.10 -2.20 -24.87
CA CYS A 315 -15.72 -1.77 -26.12
C CYS A 315 -17.13 -2.33 -26.39
N ASP A 316 -17.51 -3.39 -25.68
CA ASP A 316 -18.87 -3.98 -25.68
C ASP A 316 -19.87 -3.21 -24.81
N GLN A 317 -19.37 -2.39 -23.84
CA GLN A 317 -20.19 -1.73 -22.82
C GLN A 317 -20.12 -0.21 -22.90
N VAL A 318 -19.08 0.32 -23.54
CA VAL A 318 -18.73 1.74 -23.54
C VAL A 318 -18.53 2.25 -24.97
N THR A 319 -19.07 3.44 -25.23
CA THR A 319 -18.90 4.13 -26.52
C THR A 319 -18.42 5.55 -26.30
N ILE A 320 -17.23 5.89 -26.76
CA ILE A 320 -16.69 7.25 -26.71
C ILE A 320 -17.48 8.14 -27.67
N THR A 321 -17.94 9.30 -27.18
CA THR A 321 -18.69 10.30 -27.94
C THR A 321 -17.89 11.57 -28.20
N SER A 322 -16.86 11.87 -27.40
CA SER A 322 -15.94 13.00 -27.58
C SER A 322 -14.62 12.73 -26.86
N PRO A 323 -13.47 13.15 -27.38
CA PRO A 323 -13.25 13.92 -28.62
C PRO A 323 -13.21 13.01 -29.86
N VAL A 324 -13.35 13.64 -31.06
CA VAL A 324 -13.42 12.93 -32.33
C VAL A 324 -12.12 12.18 -32.66
N GLU A 325 -10.97 12.74 -32.29
CA GLU A 325 -9.66 12.14 -32.51
C GLU A 325 -9.56 10.79 -31.79
N LEU A 326 -10.02 10.72 -30.52
CA LEU A 326 -10.02 9.48 -29.76
C LEU A 326 -10.96 8.42 -30.36
N ILE A 327 -12.11 8.86 -30.91
CA ILE A 327 -13.02 7.97 -31.64
C ILE A 327 -12.33 7.37 -32.88
N SER A 328 -11.55 8.21 -33.59
CA SER A 328 -10.80 7.78 -34.77
C SER A 328 -9.74 6.74 -34.40
N ASP A 329 -8.97 7.01 -33.34
CA ASP A 329 -7.92 6.12 -32.83
C ASP A 329 -8.51 4.75 -32.41
N ILE A 330 -9.65 4.75 -31.71
CA ILE A 330 -10.35 3.50 -31.32
C ILE A 330 -10.81 2.72 -32.54
N LYS A 331 -11.41 3.39 -33.54
CA LYS A 331 -11.85 2.73 -34.77
C LYS A 331 -10.70 2.10 -35.54
N GLU A 332 -9.56 2.76 -35.60
CA GLU A 332 -8.34 2.25 -36.24
C GLU A 332 -7.82 0.99 -35.51
N CYS A 333 -7.70 1.05 -34.17
CA CYS A 333 -7.29 -0.09 -33.36
C CYS A 333 -8.23 -1.30 -33.54
N LEU A 334 -9.57 -1.07 -33.53
CA LEU A 334 -10.55 -2.15 -33.70
C LEU A 334 -10.50 -2.77 -35.10
N ARG A 335 -10.32 -1.94 -36.16
CA ARG A 335 -10.17 -2.45 -37.51
C ARG A 335 -8.90 -3.29 -37.66
N HIS A 336 -7.77 -2.76 -37.19
CA HIS A 336 -6.51 -3.48 -37.21
C HIS A 336 -6.60 -4.82 -36.49
N ALA A 337 -7.21 -4.83 -35.30
CA ALA A 337 -7.44 -6.07 -34.56
C ALA A 337 -8.31 -7.06 -35.36
N LEU A 338 -9.40 -6.61 -35.97
CA LEU A 338 -10.28 -7.44 -36.79
C LEU A 338 -9.52 -8.03 -37.99
N ASP A 339 -8.73 -7.21 -38.68
CA ASP A 339 -7.95 -7.65 -39.87
C ASP A 339 -6.96 -8.77 -39.51
N ILE A 340 -6.31 -8.70 -38.31
CA ILE A 340 -5.42 -9.77 -37.85
C ILE A 340 -6.20 -11.09 -37.69
N TYR A 341 -7.38 -11.07 -37.07
CA TYR A 341 -8.18 -12.30 -36.88
C TYR A 341 -8.76 -12.85 -38.17
N VAL A 342 -9.12 -12.01 -39.14
CA VAL A 342 -9.61 -12.42 -40.46
C VAL A 342 -8.48 -13.06 -41.29
N ALA A 343 -7.28 -12.48 -41.26
CA ALA A 343 -6.12 -13.01 -41.96
C ALA A 343 -5.67 -14.39 -41.43
N GLN A 344 -5.92 -14.72 -40.16
CA GLN A 344 -5.60 -16.04 -39.59
C GLN A 344 -6.57 -17.15 -40.02
N GLN A 345 -7.71 -16.81 -40.63
CA GLN A 345 -8.72 -17.77 -41.10
C GLN A 345 -8.57 -18.08 -42.60
N SER A 346 -7.63 -17.45 -43.31
CA SER A 346 -7.28 -17.66 -44.72
C SER A 346 -6.03 -18.51 -44.85
#